data_5f9ecc63e4270d75649eb3ef6e607d01
#
_entry.id   5f9ecc63e4270d75649eb3ef6e607d01
#
_cell.length_a   1.000
_cell.length_b   1.000
_cell.length_c   1.000
_cell.angle_alpha   90.00
_cell.angle_beta   90.00
_cell.angle_gamma   90.00
#
_symmetry.space_group_name_H-M   'P 1'
#
loop_
_entity.id
_entity.type
_entity.pdbx_description
1 polymer ?
#
loop_
_entity_poly.entity_id
_entity_poly.type
_entity_poly.pdbx_seq_one_letter_code
_entity_poly.pdbx_strand_id
1 'polypeptide(L)'
;MNQRLFPFLFIFLLSVNKVSAQRSFFKSVPGSHWVSTDLHIHTVFSDGAVWPSIRVEEARREGLDLIAMTEHLEYQPHSDDIPHPNRNRSFIIANGMIQAGEQLQVINGSEITRKMAPGHINAVFIKDGNKLLHADSLSGIKEANKQGSFVFWNHPNWDSQRKDGIARLDPFHEFLIEKRLLHGIEVVNEDTYSDEALKIALENNLTILGTSDIHGLTNWKYEISKGGHRPITFVKVESKTPESL
;
A
#
# COMPACT_ATOMS: atom_id res chain seq x y z
N MET A 1 0.79 -56.87 -52.46
CA MET A 1 0.46 -55.43 -52.44
C MET A 1 0.19 -55.05 -50.97
N ASN A 2 1.19 -54.51 -50.28
CA ASN A 2 1.05 -54.09 -48.92
C ASN A 2 0.76 -52.58 -48.86
N GLN A 3 -0.46 -52.18 -48.51
CA GLN A 3 -0.79 -50.79 -48.24
C GLN A 3 -0.35 -50.45 -46.82
N ARG A 4 0.59 -49.53 -46.66
CA ARG A 4 0.99 -48.93 -45.37
C ARG A 4 0.03 -47.76 -45.10
N LEU A 5 -0.83 -47.89 -44.10
CA LEU A 5 -1.59 -46.76 -43.50
C LEU A 5 -0.63 -45.92 -42.67
N PHE A 6 -0.48 -44.64 -43.01
CA PHE A 6 0.12 -43.62 -42.14
C PHE A 6 -0.93 -43.04 -41.24
N PRO A 7 -0.78 -43.03 -39.89
CA PRO A 7 -1.69 -42.31 -39.04
C PRO A 7 -1.38 -40.83 -39.10
N PHE A 8 -2.33 -40.02 -39.54
CA PHE A 8 -2.31 -38.56 -39.40
C PHE A 8 -2.53 -38.20 -37.92
N LEU A 9 -1.49 -37.70 -37.26
CA LEU A 9 -1.54 -37.14 -35.91
C LEU A 9 -2.05 -35.69 -36.01
N PHE A 10 -3.33 -35.46 -35.69
CA PHE A 10 -3.91 -34.11 -35.56
C PHE A 10 -3.46 -33.53 -34.21
N ILE A 11 -2.46 -32.62 -34.22
CA ILE A 11 -2.10 -31.83 -33.04
C ILE A 11 -3.10 -30.68 -32.94
N PHE A 12 -4.02 -30.77 -32.02
CA PHE A 12 -4.91 -29.67 -31.62
C PHE A 12 -4.10 -28.70 -30.74
N LEU A 13 -3.62 -27.60 -31.30
CA LEU A 13 -3.07 -26.47 -30.54
C LEU A 13 -4.22 -25.74 -29.84
N LEU A 14 -4.50 -26.12 -28.57
CA LEU A 14 -5.34 -25.34 -27.68
C LEU A 14 -4.57 -24.07 -27.32
N SER A 15 -4.88 -22.97 -28.00
CA SER A 15 -4.49 -21.64 -27.52
C SER A 15 -5.26 -21.34 -26.24
N VAL A 16 -4.62 -21.52 -25.10
CA VAL A 16 -5.12 -21.08 -23.81
C VAL A 16 -5.03 -19.55 -23.80
N ASN A 17 -6.07 -18.87 -24.25
CA ASN A 17 -6.23 -17.46 -23.96
C ASN A 17 -6.35 -17.33 -22.43
N LYS A 18 -5.33 -16.78 -21.79
CA LYS A 18 -5.45 -16.31 -20.40
C LYS A 18 -6.45 -15.15 -20.41
N VAL A 19 -7.73 -15.47 -20.20
CA VAL A 19 -8.72 -14.45 -19.86
C VAL A 19 -8.38 -14.00 -18.45
N SER A 20 -7.62 -12.92 -18.34
CA SER A 20 -7.53 -12.16 -17.10
C SER A 20 -8.91 -11.55 -16.88
N ALA A 21 -9.69 -12.17 -16.01
CA ALA A 21 -10.95 -11.58 -15.55
C ALA A 21 -10.59 -10.43 -14.60
N GLN A 22 -10.32 -9.27 -15.18
CA GLN A 22 -10.19 -8.04 -14.42
C GLN A 22 -11.56 -7.75 -13.80
N ARG A 23 -11.70 -7.97 -12.48
CA ARG A 23 -12.90 -7.61 -11.75
C ARG A 23 -13.06 -6.09 -11.80
N SER A 24 -13.91 -5.59 -12.67
CA SER A 24 -14.27 -4.17 -12.68
C SER A 24 -15.24 -3.91 -11.54
N PHE A 25 -14.76 -3.41 -10.41
CA PHE A 25 -15.59 -3.00 -9.26
C PHE A 25 -16.40 -1.74 -9.56
N PHE A 26 -15.97 -0.94 -10.50
CA PHE A 26 -16.59 0.34 -10.84
C PHE A 26 -16.90 0.42 -12.32
N LYS A 27 -17.96 1.15 -12.66
CA LYS A 27 -18.29 1.46 -14.07
C LYS A 27 -17.13 2.25 -14.68
N SER A 28 -16.73 1.87 -15.89
CA SER A 28 -15.77 2.65 -16.66
C SER A 28 -16.33 4.07 -16.90
N VAL A 29 -15.52 5.08 -16.63
CA VAL A 29 -15.83 6.46 -16.96
C VAL A 29 -14.94 6.84 -18.14
N PRO A 30 -15.49 7.30 -19.28
CA PRO A 30 -14.67 7.69 -20.43
C PRO A 30 -13.58 8.68 -20.03
N GLY A 31 -12.35 8.44 -20.46
CA GLY A 31 -11.19 9.28 -20.15
C GLY A 31 -10.65 9.15 -18.72
N SER A 32 -11.03 8.09 -18.00
CA SER A 32 -10.43 7.81 -16.67
C SER A 32 -10.29 6.32 -16.43
N HIS A 33 -9.36 5.99 -15.52
CA HIS A 33 -9.08 4.62 -15.08
C HIS A 33 -9.19 4.53 -13.56
N TRP A 34 -9.51 3.34 -13.07
CA TRP A 34 -9.42 3.02 -11.64
C TRP A 34 -8.12 2.26 -11.40
N VAL A 35 -7.40 2.67 -10.37
CA VAL A 35 -6.16 2.04 -9.88
C VAL A 35 -6.44 1.49 -8.49
N SER A 36 -6.25 0.19 -8.33
CA SER A 36 -6.36 -0.50 -7.04
C SER A 36 -5.03 -0.39 -6.30
N THR A 37 -5.06 0.18 -5.09
CA THR A 37 -3.84 0.48 -4.34
C THR A 37 -3.88 -0.07 -2.92
N ASP A 38 -2.74 -0.59 -2.44
CA ASP A 38 -2.50 -0.81 -1.03
C ASP A 38 -1.32 0.06 -0.59
N LEU A 39 -1.62 1.08 0.21
CA LEU A 39 -0.67 2.14 0.57
C LEU A 39 -0.07 1.97 1.98
N HIS A 40 -0.31 0.82 2.65
CA HIS A 40 0.21 0.54 3.98
C HIS A 40 0.54 -0.95 4.11
N ILE A 41 1.82 -1.28 3.97
CA ILE A 41 2.32 -2.67 4.06
C ILE A 41 3.72 -2.71 4.69
N HIS A 42 3.99 -3.80 5.44
CA HIS A 42 5.25 -4.02 6.16
C HIS A 42 5.97 -5.28 5.69
N THR A 43 7.28 -5.31 5.90
CA THR A 43 8.15 -6.46 5.64
C THR A 43 9.13 -6.67 6.79
N VAL A 44 10.04 -7.62 6.66
CA VAL A 44 11.13 -7.86 7.62
C VAL A 44 12.08 -6.68 7.78
N PHE A 45 11.92 -5.61 6.99
CA PHE A 45 12.67 -4.35 7.14
C PHE A 45 12.06 -3.39 8.16
N SER A 46 10.93 -3.75 8.76
CA SER A 46 10.41 -3.24 10.02
C SER A 46 9.96 -4.41 10.88
N ASP A 47 8.69 -4.59 11.16
CA ASP A 47 8.14 -5.64 12.03
C ASP A 47 7.28 -6.65 11.27
N GLY A 48 7.23 -6.57 9.95
CA GLY A 48 6.57 -7.58 9.13
C GLY A 48 7.37 -8.90 9.08
N ALA A 49 6.68 -9.97 8.72
CA ALA A 49 7.22 -11.33 8.74
C ALA A 49 7.66 -11.85 7.35
N VAL A 50 7.58 -11.04 6.29
CA VAL A 50 7.86 -11.49 4.92
C VAL A 50 8.88 -10.61 4.22
N TRP A 51 9.57 -11.21 3.22
CA TRP A 51 10.54 -10.50 2.40
C TRP A 51 9.82 -9.59 1.37
N PRO A 52 10.40 -8.43 0.97
CA PRO A 52 9.74 -7.49 0.04
C PRO A 52 9.26 -8.11 -1.28
N SER A 53 9.99 -9.09 -1.83
CA SER A 53 9.55 -9.79 -3.04
C SER A 53 8.23 -10.56 -2.87
N ILE A 54 7.93 -11.02 -1.66
CA ILE A 54 6.66 -11.69 -1.36
C ILE A 54 5.50 -10.70 -1.49
N ARG A 55 5.65 -9.45 -1.02
CA ARG A 55 4.63 -8.39 -1.20
C ARG A 55 4.29 -8.15 -2.66
N VAL A 56 5.31 -8.16 -3.53
CA VAL A 56 5.13 -8.02 -4.98
C VAL A 56 4.36 -9.21 -5.56
N GLU A 57 4.71 -10.45 -5.15
CA GLU A 57 4.01 -11.65 -5.60
C GLU A 57 2.56 -11.71 -5.10
N GLU A 58 2.29 -11.28 -3.87
CA GLU A 58 0.94 -11.16 -3.34
C GLU A 58 0.12 -10.16 -4.15
N ALA A 59 0.65 -8.95 -4.39
CA ALA A 59 0.00 -7.93 -5.19
C ALA A 59 -0.32 -8.39 -6.63
N ARG A 60 0.61 -9.11 -7.27
CA ARG A 60 0.39 -9.72 -8.60
C ARG A 60 -0.76 -10.72 -8.59
N ARG A 61 -0.80 -11.62 -7.61
CA ARG A 61 -1.85 -12.65 -7.49
C ARG A 61 -3.22 -12.04 -7.22
N GLU A 62 -3.25 -10.96 -6.47
CA GLU A 62 -4.48 -10.25 -6.13
C GLU A 62 -4.90 -9.24 -7.19
N GLY A 63 -4.04 -8.96 -8.18
CA GLY A 63 -4.33 -8.05 -9.29
C GLY A 63 -4.34 -6.59 -8.89
N LEU A 64 -3.50 -6.21 -7.91
CA LEU A 64 -3.33 -4.80 -7.56
C LEU A 64 -2.55 -4.06 -8.64
N ASP A 65 -2.88 -2.79 -8.84
CA ASP A 65 -2.18 -1.91 -9.76
C ASP A 65 -0.99 -1.20 -9.09
N LEU A 66 -1.03 -0.96 -7.76
CA LEU A 66 0.00 -0.24 -7.04
C LEU A 66 0.09 -0.69 -5.57
N ILE A 67 1.33 -0.80 -5.06
CA ILE A 67 1.63 -0.98 -3.64
C ILE A 67 2.69 0.02 -3.18
N ALA A 68 2.57 0.49 -1.93
CA ALA A 68 3.58 1.32 -1.28
C ALA A 68 4.34 0.51 -0.23
N MET A 69 5.67 0.54 -0.27
CA MET A 69 6.50 -0.03 0.80
C MET A 69 6.60 0.99 1.92
N THR A 70 5.95 0.74 3.06
CA THR A 70 5.77 1.72 4.14
C THR A 70 6.29 1.20 5.48
N GLU A 71 7.53 0.73 5.48
CA GLU A 71 8.19 0.27 6.70
C GLU A 71 8.17 1.36 7.79
N HIS A 72 8.06 0.92 9.05
CA HIS A 72 8.28 1.80 10.19
C HIS A 72 9.63 2.50 10.10
N LEU A 73 9.63 3.82 10.20
CA LEU A 73 10.85 4.61 10.06
C LEU A 73 11.76 4.47 11.29
N GLU A 74 11.18 4.46 12.48
CA GLU A 74 11.88 4.46 13.75
C GLU A 74 11.88 3.10 14.46
N TYR A 75 10.98 2.21 14.11
CA TYR A 75 10.84 0.90 14.75
C TYR A 75 11.35 -0.22 13.83
N GLN A 76 12.45 -0.81 14.18
CA GLN A 76 13.20 -1.79 13.37
C GLN A 76 13.56 -3.01 14.23
N PRO A 77 12.59 -3.84 14.67
CA PRO A 77 12.84 -4.92 15.62
C PRO A 77 13.75 -6.03 15.07
N HIS A 78 13.83 -6.17 13.73
CA HIS A 78 14.69 -7.18 13.08
C HIS A 78 16.09 -6.66 12.73
N SER A 79 16.48 -5.44 13.17
CA SER A 79 17.74 -4.80 12.77
C SER A 79 19.00 -5.57 13.16
N ASP A 80 18.95 -6.35 14.22
CA ASP A 80 20.08 -7.16 14.68
C ASP A 80 20.34 -8.36 13.74
N ASP A 81 19.27 -8.96 13.21
CA ASP A 81 19.35 -10.11 12.30
C ASP A 81 19.42 -9.68 10.84
N ILE A 82 18.76 -8.57 10.49
CA ILE A 82 18.68 -7.99 9.14
C ILE A 82 19.15 -6.53 9.17
N PRO A 83 20.46 -6.27 9.26
CA PRO A 83 20.98 -4.89 9.28
C PRO A 83 20.62 -4.13 7.99
N HIS A 84 19.91 -3.03 8.12
CA HIS A 84 19.44 -2.22 6.99
C HIS A 84 19.35 -0.72 7.35
N PRO A 85 20.49 -0.03 7.44
CA PRO A 85 20.48 1.40 7.78
C PRO A 85 19.79 2.28 6.74
N ASN A 86 19.65 1.80 5.50
CA ASN A 86 18.96 2.52 4.43
C ASN A 86 17.44 2.28 4.46
N ARG A 87 16.66 3.30 4.80
CA ARG A 87 15.19 3.28 4.90
C ARG A 87 14.45 3.08 3.56
N ASN A 88 15.17 3.14 2.44
CA ASN A 88 14.62 2.83 1.12
C ASN A 88 14.83 1.35 0.74
N ARG A 89 15.42 0.51 1.61
CA ARG A 89 15.90 -0.81 1.20
C ARG A 89 14.78 -1.76 0.77
N SER A 90 13.66 -1.80 1.49
CA SER A 90 12.50 -2.63 1.13
C SER A 90 11.94 -2.23 -0.24
N PHE A 91 11.76 -0.93 -0.46
CA PHE A 91 11.34 -0.39 -1.77
C PHE A 91 12.32 -0.78 -2.88
N ILE A 92 13.63 -0.62 -2.69
CA ILE A 92 14.64 -0.97 -3.70
C ILE A 92 14.53 -2.44 -4.11
N ILE A 93 14.34 -3.34 -3.13
CA ILE A 93 14.19 -4.78 -3.40
C ILE A 93 12.87 -5.06 -4.12
N ALA A 94 11.76 -4.54 -3.63
CA ALA A 94 10.44 -4.76 -4.22
C ALA A 94 10.35 -4.20 -5.63
N ASN A 95 10.79 -2.96 -5.85
CA ASN A 95 10.79 -2.32 -7.17
C ASN A 95 11.70 -3.04 -8.17
N GLY A 96 12.81 -3.63 -7.70
CA GLY A 96 13.69 -4.46 -8.53
C GLY A 96 13.06 -5.76 -9.05
N MET A 97 11.89 -6.15 -8.52
CA MET A 97 11.12 -7.31 -9.00
C MET A 97 10.16 -6.97 -10.14
N ILE A 98 9.92 -5.68 -10.40
CA ILE A 98 9.00 -5.22 -11.43
C ILE A 98 9.65 -5.37 -12.80
N GLN A 99 8.94 -6.00 -13.73
CA GLN A 99 9.40 -6.24 -15.09
C GLN A 99 9.00 -5.10 -16.03
N ALA A 100 9.77 -4.90 -17.07
CA ALA A 100 9.44 -3.92 -18.11
C ALA A 100 8.08 -4.23 -18.74
N GLY A 101 7.17 -3.26 -18.74
CA GLY A 101 5.80 -3.41 -19.28
C GLY A 101 4.81 -4.05 -18.31
N GLU A 102 5.20 -4.34 -17.09
CA GLU A 102 4.29 -4.79 -16.05
C GLU A 102 3.36 -3.65 -15.60
N GLN A 103 2.09 -3.99 -15.30
CA GLN A 103 1.10 -3.00 -14.84
C GLN A 103 1.25 -2.67 -13.36
N LEU A 104 1.69 -3.65 -12.53
CA LEU A 104 1.92 -3.41 -11.11
C LEU A 104 3.05 -2.39 -10.91
N GLN A 105 2.80 -1.42 -10.08
CA GLN A 105 3.78 -0.41 -9.66
C GLN A 105 4.10 -0.57 -8.18
N VAL A 106 5.37 -0.32 -7.84
CA VAL A 106 5.84 -0.24 -6.45
C VAL A 106 6.33 1.16 -6.20
N ILE A 107 5.85 1.82 -5.17
CA ILE A 107 6.28 3.15 -4.78
C ILE A 107 7.00 3.15 -3.44
N ASN A 108 7.89 4.11 -3.26
CA ASN A 108 8.59 4.31 -2.00
C ASN A 108 7.69 5.03 -1.00
N GLY A 109 7.69 4.54 0.22
CA GLY A 109 6.99 5.12 1.35
C GLY A 109 7.74 4.87 2.66
N SER A 110 7.24 5.46 3.73
CA SER A 110 7.67 5.17 5.10
C SER A 110 6.54 5.51 6.07
N GLU A 111 6.44 4.76 7.12
CA GLU A 111 5.60 5.08 8.25
C GLU A 111 6.41 5.80 9.33
N ILE A 112 6.14 7.09 9.53
CA ILE A 112 6.67 7.89 10.63
C ILE A 112 5.99 7.41 11.91
N THR A 113 6.68 6.63 12.71
CA THR A 113 6.15 5.87 13.84
C THR A 113 6.34 6.64 15.14
N ARG A 114 5.25 7.23 15.64
CA ARG A 114 5.27 8.07 16.85
C ARG A 114 4.13 7.72 17.79
N LYS A 115 4.28 8.11 19.06
CA LYS A 115 3.16 8.10 20.00
C LYS A 115 2.13 9.15 19.62
N MET A 116 0.89 8.97 20.06
CA MET A 116 -0.17 9.94 19.91
C MET A 116 0.08 11.18 20.79
N ALA A 117 0.01 12.44 20.32
CA ALA A 117 -0.14 12.80 18.91
C ALA A 117 1.21 13.11 18.27
N PRO A 118 1.37 12.86 16.95
CA PRO A 118 0.37 12.61 15.92
C PRO A 118 -0.05 11.13 15.81
N GLY A 119 0.62 10.17 16.45
CA GLY A 119 0.49 8.77 16.15
C GLY A 119 1.32 8.37 14.94
N HIS A 120 0.90 7.33 14.22
CA HIS A 120 1.57 6.85 13.03
C HIS A 120 1.09 7.60 11.79
N ILE A 121 2.02 8.00 10.94
CA ILE A 121 1.76 8.79 9.74
C ILE A 121 2.49 8.17 8.57
N ASN A 122 1.78 7.75 7.54
CA ASN A 122 2.41 7.32 6.30
C ASN A 122 2.73 8.50 5.38
N ALA A 123 3.88 8.41 4.74
CA ALA A 123 4.29 9.26 3.63
C ALA A 123 4.60 8.37 2.44
N VAL A 124 3.84 8.48 1.34
CA VAL A 124 4.04 7.70 0.12
C VAL A 124 4.44 8.61 -1.05
N PHE A 125 5.06 8.05 -2.10
CA PHE A 125 5.72 8.78 -3.19
C PHE A 125 6.95 9.58 -2.72
N ILE A 126 7.60 9.15 -1.64
CA ILE A 126 8.84 9.79 -1.19
C ILE A 126 10.01 9.44 -2.12
N LYS A 127 10.99 10.34 -2.20
CA LYS A 127 12.22 10.14 -2.95
C LYS A 127 13.30 9.45 -2.13
N ASP A 128 13.36 9.77 -0.83
CA ASP A 128 14.37 9.25 0.10
C ASP A 128 13.83 9.20 1.53
N GLY A 129 13.51 7.98 2.00
CA GLY A 129 13.04 7.71 3.35
C GLY A 129 14.06 8.07 4.45
N ASN A 130 15.37 7.99 4.15
CA ASN A 130 16.39 8.35 5.15
C ASN A 130 16.29 9.80 5.60
N LYS A 131 15.81 10.69 4.74
CA LYS A 131 15.64 12.11 5.05
C LYS A 131 14.44 12.40 5.96
N LEU A 132 13.54 11.44 6.14
CA LEU A 132 12.39 11.58 7.03
C LEU A 132 12.76 11.32 8.49
N LEU A 133 13.90 10.67 8.73
CA LEU A 133 14.34 10.30 10.08
C LEU A 133 14.83 11.53 10.86
N HIS A 134 13.94 12.11 11.64
CA HIS A 134 14.18 13.27 12.49
C HIS A 134 13.88 12.95 13.97
N ALA A 135 14.41 13.77 14.88
CA ALA A 135 14.11 13.64 16.31
C ALA A 135 12.63 13.89 16.63
N ASP A 136 11.99 14.81 15.90
CA ASP A 136 10.59 15.16 16.03
C ASP A 136 9.78 14.80 14.78
N SER A 137 8.50 14.49 14.99
CA SER A 137 7.59 14.09 13.90
C SER A 137 7.30 15.21 12.89
N LEU A 138 7.22 16.45 13.36
CA LEU A 138 6.87 17.58 12.48
C LEU A 138 7.95 17.80 11.41
N SER A 139 9.22 17.69 11.78
CA SER A 139 10.34 17.80 10.84
C SER A 139 10.31 16.69 9.79
N GLY A 140 10.04 15.45 10.20
CA GLY A 140 9.87 14.32 9.28
C GLY A 140 8.69 14.52 8.32
N ILE A 141 7.53 14.93 8.84
CA ILE A 141 6.32 15.22 8.03
C ILE A 141 6.58 16.37 7.04
N LYS A 142 7.27 17.44 7.48
CA LYS A 142 7.63 18.56 6.59
C LYS A 142 8.60 18.12 5.50
N GLU A 143 9.58 17.29 5.82
CA GLU A 143 10.52 16.75 4.82
C GLU A 143 9.78 15.86 3.81
N ALA A 144 8.84 15.01 4.26
CA ALA A 144 7.99 14.23 3.38
C ALA A 144 7.23 15.13 2.40
N ASN A 145 6.54 16.16 2.91
CA ASN A 145 5.83 17.14 2.08
C ASN A 145 6.75 17.87 1.08
N LYS A 146 7.96 18.24 1.52
CA LYS A 146 8.96 18.87 0.65
C LYS A 146 9.38 17.95 -0.51
N GLN A 147 9.36 16.65 -0.32
CA GLN A 147 9.61 15.66 -1.36
C GLN A 147 8.43 15.48 -2.32
N GLY A 148 7.27 16.08 -2.03
CA GLY A 148 6.04 15.98 -2.82
C GLY A 148 5.20 14.75 -2.49
N SER A 149 5.38 14.16 -1.30
CA SER A 149 4.66 12.96 -0.89
C SER A 149 3.20 13.23 -0.56
N PHE A 150 2.38 12.18 -0.70
CA PHE A 150 1.06 12.11 -0.11
C PHE A 150 1.20 11.59 1.33
N VAL A 151 0.71 12.37 2.30
CA VAL A 151 0.85 12.10 3.74
C VAL A 151 -0.52 11.79 4.33
N PHE A 152 -0.65 10.70 5.09
CA PHE A 152 -1.92 10.33 5.70
C PHE A 152 -1.75 9.72 7.10
N TRP A 153 -2.79 9.88 7.92
CA TRP A 153 -2.84 9.39 9.29
C TRP A 153 -3.32 7.94 9.32
N ASN A 154 -2.53 7.07 9.95
CA ASN A 154 -2.75 5.63 10.01
C ASN A 154 -3.65 5.26 11.20
N HIS A 155 -4.49 4.24 11.03
CA HIS A 155 -5.27 3.55 12.08
C HIS A 155 -5.61 4.46 13.29
N PRO A 156 -6.36 5.57 13.09
CA PRO A 156 -6.56 6.62 14.09
C PRO A 156 -7.32 6.16 15.34
N ASN A 157 -7.97 5.01 15.27
CA ASN A 157 -8.72 4.36 16.34
C ASN A 157 -7.97 3.18 17.00
N TRP A 158 -6.69 2.94 16.64
CA TRP A 158 -5.92 1.82 17.20
C TRP A 158 -5.81 1.90 18.72
N ASP A 159 -6.20 0.82 19.43
CA ASP A 159 -6.35 0.77 20.89
C ASP A 159 -5.02 0.94 21.64
N SER A 160 -3.88 0.60 21.02
CA SER A 160 -2.55 0.87 21.59
C SER A 160 -2.26 2.36 21.74
N GLN A 161 -2.86 3.20 20.90
CA GLN A 161 -2.71 4.66 20.93
C GLN A 161 -3.97 5.37 21.43
N ARG A 162 -5.15 4.78 21.24
CA ARG A 162 -6.47 5.26 21.70
C ARG A 162 -7.16 4.15 22.49
N LYS A 163 -7.00 4.16 23.80
CA LYS A 163 -7.49 3.08 24.68
C LYS A 163 -8.99 2.83 24.62
N ASP A 164 -9.74 3.78 24.15
CA ASP A 164 -11.18 3.70 23.94
C ASP A 164 -11.55 3.31 22.48
N GLY A 165 -10.56 3.14 21.60
CA GLY A 165 -10.78 2.81 20.19
C GLY A 165 -11.44 3.92 19.37
N ILE A 166 -11.48 5.18 19.88
CA ILE A 166 -12.19 6.29 19.25
C ILE A 166 -11.22 7.26 18.59
N ALA A 167 -11.30 7.40 17.27
CA ALA A 167 -10.51 8.39 16.52
C ALA A 167 -11.00 9.82 16.85
N ARG A 168 -10.04 10.71 17.11
CA ARG A 168 -10.31 12.14 17.36
C ARG A 168 -9.09 12.98 17.08
N LEU A 169 -9.31 14.19 16.57
CA LEU A 169 -8.23 15.15 16.34
C LEU A 169 -7.65 15.65 17.68
N ASP A 170 -6.34 15.71 17.73
CA ASP A 170 -5.61 16.48 18.73
C ASP A 170 -5.14 17.81 18.08
N PRO A 171 -4.76 18.83 18.84
CA PRO A 171 -4.30 20.11 18.29
C PRO A 171 -3.17 19.98 17.26
N PHE A 172 -2.36 18.93 17.36
CA PHE A 172 -1.31 18.67 16.39
C PHE A 172 -1.86 18.21 15.04
N HIS A 173 -2.91 17.39 15.02
CA HIS A 173 -3.57 16.98 13.77
C HIS A 173 -4.27 18.17 13.12
N GLU A 174 -4.97 19.00 13.91
CA GLU A 174 -5.60 20.24 13.42
C GLU A 174 -4.58 21.18 12.78
N PHE A 175 -3.41 21.33 13.41
CA PHE A 175 -2.30 22.09 12.85
C PHE A 175 -1.79 21.49 11.52
N LEU A 176 -1.62 20.17 11.43
CA LEU A 176 -1.18 19.52 10.19
C LEU A 176 -2.19 19.72 9.07
N ILE A 177 -3.49 19.63 9.36
CA ILE A 177 -4.57 19.86 8.40
C ILE A 177 -4.58 21.33 7.94
N GLU A 178 -4.55 22.29 8.88
CA GLU A 178 -4.51 23.72 8.60
C GLU A 178 -3.32 24.10 7.69
N LYS A 179 -2.16 23.50 7.96
CA LYS A 179 -0.94 23.74 7.17
C LYS A 179 -0.85 22.89 5.89
N ARG A 180 -1.88 22.08 5.59
CA ARG A 180 -1.91 21.16 4.45
C ARG A 180 -0.71 20.23 4.41
N LEU A 181 -0.31 19.73 5.58
CA LEU A 181 0.76 18.75 5.77
C LEU A 181 0.21 17.34 5.94
N LEU A 182 -1.10 17.20 6.13
CA LEU A 182 -1.85 15.94 6.19
C LEU A 182 -2.91 15.96 5.10
N HIS A 183 -2.94 14.93 4.25
CA HIS A 183 -3.75 14.87 3.04
C HIS A 183 -4.84 13.80 3.09
N GLY A 184 -4.68 12.79 3.94
CA GLY A 184 -5.60 11.65 4.05
C GLY A 184 -5.63 11.06 5.45
N ILE A 185 -6.54 10.10 5.63
CA ILE A 185 -6.73 9.36 6.88
C ILE A 185 -7.23 7.95 6.55
N GLU A 186 -6.75 6.95 7.26
CA GLU A 186 -7.31 5.60 7.19
C GLU A 186 -8.64 5.53 7.91
N VAL A 187 -9.66 5.18 7.15
CA VAL A 187 -11.01 4.88 7.66
C VAL A 187 -11.19 3.39 7.85
N VAL A 188 -10.52 2.62 7.00
CA VAL A 188 -10.38 1.17 7.12
C VAL A 188 -8.89 0.83 7.22
N ASN A 189 -8.52 0.10 8.26
CA ASN A 189 -7.18 -0.45 8.41
C ASN A 189 -7.30 -1.89 8.90
N GLU A 190 -6.59 -2.81 8.24
CA GLU A 190 -6.73 -4.24 8.51
C GLU A 190 -8.20 -4.71 8.43
N ASP A 191 -8.77 -5.12 9.56
CA ASP A 191 -10.15 -5.58 9.73
C ASP A 191 -11.00 -4.59 10.58
N THR A 192 -10.48 -3.38 10.81
CA THR A 192 -11.15 -2.33 11.57
C THR A 192 -11.73 -1.26 10.65
N TYR A 193 -12.83 -0.66 11.07
CA TYR A 193 -13.47 0.48 10.45
C TYR A 193 -13.79 1.53 11.52
N SER A 194 -13.61 2.81 11.21
CA SER A 194 -13.89 3.92 12.13
C SER A 194 -14.86 4.95 11.53
N ASP A 195 -16.04 5.05 12.11
CA ASP A 195 -17.03 6.08 11.79
C ASP A 195 -16.49 7.49 12.09
N GLU A 196 -15.73 7.64 13.18
CA GLU A 196 -15.13 8.91 13.57
C GLU A 196 -14.04 9.34 12.58
N ALA A 197 -13.22 8.40 12.11
CA ALA A 197 -12.22 8.69 11.08
C ALA A 197 -12.89 9.13 9.77
N LEU A 198 -13.99 8.47 9.37
CA LEU A 198 -14.79 8.89 8.21
C LEU A 198 -15.36 10.30 8.41
N LYS A 199 -15.90 10.60 9.59
CA LYS A 199 -16.41 11.93 9.93
C LYS A 199 -15.29 12.98 9.85
N ILE A 200 -14.14 12.72 10.45
CA ILE A 200 -12.95 13.58 10.38
C ILE A 200 -12.56 13.85 8.94
N ALA A 201 -12.52 12.80 8.10
CA ALA A 201 -12.16 12.93 6.68
C ALA A 201 -13.13 13.89 5.96
N LEU A 202 -14.42 13.69 6.12
CA LEU A 202 -15.47 14.49 5.45
C LEU A 202 -15.48 15.95 5.92
N GLU A 203 -15.34 16.19 7.23
CA GLU A 203 -15.34 17.53 7.81
C GLU A 203 -14.09 18.35 7.44
N ASN A 204 -12.94 17.68 7.18
CA ASN A 204 -11.67 18.32 6.92
C ASN A 204 -11.17 18.16 5.46
N ASN A 205 -12.02 17.60 4.58
CA ASN A 205 -11.68 17.35 3.18
C ASN A 205 -10.37 16.53 3.02
N LEU A 206 -10.20 15.50 3.87
CA LEU A 206 -9.10 14.55 3.76
C LEU A 206 -9.49 13.39 2.84
N THR A 207 -8.51 12.84 2.14
CA THR A 207 -8.71 11.62 1.35
C THR A 207 -9.00 10.44 2.27
N ILE A 208 -10.05 9.68 1.92
CA ILE A 208 -10.47 8.47 2.64
C ILE A 208 -9.67 7.29 2.12
N LEU A 209 -9.01 6.55 3.03
CA LEU A 209 -8.20 5.40 2.67
C LEU A 209 -8.71 4.11 3.34
N GLY A 210 -8.57 3.01 2.60
CA GLY A 210 -8.61 1.66 3.11
C GLY A 210 -7.29 0.97 2.78
N THR A 211 -6.62 0.39 3.78
CA THR A 211 -5.28 -0.19 3.68
C THR A 211 -5.20 -1.49 4.45
N SER A 212 -4.25 -2.34 4.09
CA SER A 212 -4.13 -3.65 4.72
C SER A 212 -3.30 -3.65 5.99
N ASP A 213 -2.33 -2.76 6.10
CA ASP A 213 -1.35 -2.76 7.20
C ASP A 213 -0.76 -4.16 7.46
N ILE A 214 -0.56 -4.90 6.36
CA ILE A 214 -0.25 -6.32 6.43
C ILE A 214 1.19 -6.57 6.89
N HIS A 215 1.34 -7.36 7.94
CA HIS A 215 2.62 -7.78 8.50
C HIS A 215 2.97 -9.22 8.11
N GLY A 216 2.01 -10.15 8.19
CA GLY A 216 2.15 -11.54 7.78
C GLY A 216 1.83 -11.80 6.31
N LEU A 217 1.57 -13.05 5.92
CA LEU A 217 1.08 -13.40 4.60
C LEU A 217 -0.38 -12.97 4.43
N THR A 218 -0.71 -12.31 3.31
CA THR A 218 -2.08 -11.85 3.02
C THR A 218 -3.08 -12.99 3.00
N ASN A 219 -2.70 -14.13 2.44
CA ASN A 219 -3.58 -15.30 2.38
C ASN A 219 -3.91 -15.88 3.76
N TRP A 220 -3.03 -15.71 4.74
CA TRP A 220 -3.30 -16.19 6.11
C TRP A 220 -4.30 -15.29 6.84
N LYS A 221 -4.17 -13.97 6.64
CA LYS A 221 -5.06 -13.00 7.30
C LYS A 221 -6.42 -12.88 6.62
N TYR A 222 -6.42 -12.81 5.29
CA TYR A 222 -7.63 -12.49 4.51
C TYR A 222 -8.20 -13.68 3.75
N GLU A 223 -7.65 -14.89 3.91
CA GLU A 223 -8.11 -16.11 3.22
C GLU A 223 -8.34 -15.92 1.71
N ILE A 224 -7.39 -15.25 1.03
CA ILE A 224 -7.48 -14.86 -0.39
C ILE A 224 -7.86 -16.05 -1.27
N SER A 225 -7.32 -17.25 -0.98
CA SER A 225 -7.62 -18.50 -1.70
C SER A 225 -9.08 -18.94 -1.58
N LYS A 226 -9.82 -18.46 -0.57
CA LYS A 226 -11.24 -18.71 -0.34
C LYS A 226 -12.14 -17.56 -0.82
N GLY A 227 -11.58 -16.56 -1.48
CA GLY A 227 -12.31 -15.39 -1.99
C GLY A 227 -12.35 -14.20 -1.05
N GLY A 228 -11.59 -14.23 0.05
CA GLY A 228 -11.34 -13.05 0.89
C GLY A 228 -10.51 -12.01 0.17
N HIS A 229 -10.44 -10.81 0.72
CA HIS A 229 -9.72 -9.69 0.13
C HIS A 229 -9.18 -8.76 1.21
N ARG A 230 -7.95 -8.24 1.03
CA ARG A 230 -7.43 -7.17 1.88
C ARG A 230 -8.17 -5.85 1.61
N PRO A 231 -8.26 -4.93 2.57
CA PRO A 231 -8.69 -3.57 2.30
C PRO A 231 -7.74 -2.89 1.31
N ILE A 232 -8.30 -2.15 0.37
CA ILE A 232 -7.56 -1.39 -0.63
C ILE A 232 -8.26 -0.07 -0.92
N THR A 233 -7.51 0.89 -1.42
CA THR A 233 -8.06 2.16 -1.92
C THR A 233 -8.13 2.13 -3.44
N PHE A 234 -9.26 2.54 -4.01
CA PHE A 234 -9.39 2.77 -5.45
C PHE A 234 -9.20 4.24 -5.77
N VAL A 235 -8.23 4.53 -6.61
CA VAL A 235 -7.92 5.90 -7.06
C VAL A 235 -8.38 6.05 -8.51
N LYS A 236 -9.10 7.13 -8.79
CA LYS A 236 -9.50 7.48 -10.14
C LYS A 236 -8.43 8.38 -10.77
N VAL A 237 -7.88 7.95 -11.89
CA VAL A 237 -6.77 8.61 -12.59
C VAL A 237 -7.09 8.84 -14.06
N GLU A 238 -6.42 9.79 -14.70
CA GLU A 238 -6.56 10.02 -16.15
C GLU A 238 -5.85 8.93 -16.96
N SER A 239 -4.72 8.44 -16.47
CA SER A 239 -3.98 7.32 -17.06
C SER A 239 -3.34 6.46 -15.97
N LYS A 240 -3.01 5.21 -16.29
CA LYS A 240 -2.29 4.30 -15.36
C LYS A 240 -0.76 4.48 -15.47
N THR A 241 -0.29 5.71 -15.59
CA THR A 241 1.15 6.04 -15.57
C THR A 241 1.57 6.56 -14.19
N PRO A 242 2.86 6.43 -13.82
CA PRO A 242 3.35 6.94 -12.53
C PRO A 242 3.07 8.43 -12.30
N GLU A 243 3.03 9.24 -13.38
CA GLU A 243 2.78 10.68 -13.32
C GLU A 243 1.31 11.03 -13.07
N SER A 244 0.39 10.09 -13.28
CA SER A 244 -1.05 10.28 -13.06
C SER A 244 -1.53 9.78 -11.70
N LEU A 245 -0.64 9.12 -10.96
CA LEU A 245 -0.87 8.62 -9.61
C LEU A 245 -0.37 9.62 -8.60
#